data_9580ed6bb11ad3f6aba85b5cd8ba62c7
#
_entry.id   9580ed6bb11ad3f6aba85b5cd8ba62c7
#
_cell.length_a   1.000
_cell.length_b   1.000
_cell.length_c   1.000
_cell.angle_alpha   90.00
_cell.angle_beta   90.00
_cell.angle_gamma   90.00
#
_symmetry.space_group_name_H-M   'P 1'
#
loop_
_entity.id
_entity.type
_entity.pdbx_description
1 polymer ?
#
loop_
_entity_poly.entity_id
_entity_poly.type
_entity_poly.pdbx_seq_one_letter_code
_entity_poly.pdbx_strand_id
1 'polypeptide(L)'
;MTEPRIKRAMAKVNGVNLFCHDTVSGDQTILCLHGRLGRGETWTDLMSRYRDRYRIIAPDQRGHGLSDKPIARYAGEDMATDAYELVRQLGCAPVIVVGHSMGARIGAYLTALYPQVVRAFALLDCGAVGSAARSEIPPEQIPPIDELTRDWHTPYPTYDAALQDLQQRLRATGVRYFLDSLYETVDGYDFLFSRYSIAAIKEYAQDWCHLLPQIQCPVLFVRAAESWALAREEADKMKPLIKDCTYLEVSNSDHMVYADNPAEFYPPFDRFLQRLNDG
;
A
#
# COMPACT_ATOMS: atom_id res chain seq x y z
N MET A 1 -30.92 -11.41 -0.49
CA MET A 1 -29.75 -11.03 0.35
C MET A 1 -29.19 -9.76 -0.28
N THR A 2 -29.21 -8.63 0.44
CA THR A 2 -28.61 -7.37 -0.04
C THR A 2 -27.12 -7.56 -0.13
N GLU A 3 -26.50 -7.26 -1.27
CA GLU A 3 -25.03 -7.24 -1.38
C GLU A 3 -24.45 -6.42 -0.25
N PRO A 4 -23.42 -6.92 0.47
CA PRO A 4 -22.75 -6.16 1.52
C PRO A 4 -22.12 -4.92 0.88
N ARG A 5 -22.63 -3.75 1.25
CA ARG A 5 -22.19 -2.46 0.70
C ARG A 5 -20.82 -2.13 1.27
N ILE A 6 -19.84 -1.85 0.41
CA ILE A 6 -18.61 -1.18 0.80
C ILE A 6 -18.99 0.24 1.22
N LYS A 7 -18.81 0.56 2.49
CA LYS A 7 -18.95 1.92 3.02
C LYS A 7 -17.74 2.74 2.56
N ARG A 8 -18.01 3.93 2.08
CA ARG A 8 -17.00 4.94 1.74
C ARG A 8 -17.14 6.11 2.69
N ALA A 9 -16.11 6.46 3.43
CA ALA A 9 -16.16 7.50 4.44
C ALA A 9 -14.80 8.19 4.62
N MET A 10 -14.87 9.44 5.11
CA MET A 10 -13.66 10.14 5.56
C MET A 10 -13.41 9.83 7.04
N ALA A 11 -12.14 9.59 7.37
CA ALA A 11 -11.65 9.51 8.75
C ALA A 11 -10.60 10.61 8.96
N LYS A 12 -10.73 11.41 10.02
CA LYS A 12 -9.77 12.46 10.34
C LYS A 12 -8.72 11.92 11.32
N VAL A 13 -7.47 11.82 10.87
CA VAL A 13 -6.35 11.32 11.67
C VAL A 13 -5.14 12.26 11.52
N ASN A 14 -4.44 12.58 12.58
CA ASN A 14 -3.23 13.43 12.56
C ASN A 14 -3.36 14.72 11.73
N GLY A 15 -4.53 15.35 11.76
CA GLY A 15 -4.78 16.58 11.00
C GLY A 15 -5.05 16.39 9.51
N VAL A 16 -5.07 15.15 9.00
CA VAL A 16 -5.43 14.83 7.62
C VAL A 16 -6.74 14.04 7.55
N ASN A 17 -7.50 14.23 6.48
CA ASN A 17 -8.69 13.44 6.20
C ASN A 17 -8.31 12.30 5.26
N LEU A 18 -8.48 11.06 5.70
CA LEU A 18 -8.29 9.87 4.89
C LEU A 18 -9.62 9.36 4.37
N PHE A 19 -9.72 9.18 3.06
CA PHE A 19 -10.85 8.49 2.44
C PHE A 19 -10.64 6.99 2.59
N CYS A 20 -11.65 6.27 3.07
CA CYS A 20 -11.54 4.84 3.37
C CYS A 20 -12.67 4.05 2.71
N HIS A 21 -12.30 2.91 2.13
CA HIS A 21 -13.22 1.83 1.82
C HIS A 21 -13.30 0.89 3.03
N ASP A 22 -14.50 0.51 3.46
CA ASP A 22 -14.76 -0.35 4.62
C ASP A 22 -15.87 -1.33 4.30
N THR A 23 -15.62 -2.62 4.37
CA THR A 23 -16.63 -3.66 4.15
C THR A 23 -17.58 -3.84 5.34
N VAL A 24 -17.33 -3.16 6.46
CA VAL A 24 -18.12 -3.03 7.69
C VAL A 24 -18.55 -4.33 8.38
N SER A 25 -18.13 -5.48 7.90
CA SER A 25 -18.51 -6.81 8.42
C SER A 25 -17.30 -7.70 8.62
N GLY A 26 -17.36 -8.59 9.62
CA GLY A 26 -16.32 -9.55 10.00
C GLY A 26 -15.74 -9.25 11.38
N ASP A 27 -15.41 -10.33 12.11
CA ASP A 27 -14.88 -10.25 13.48
C ASP A 27 -13.40 -9.85 13.54
N GLN A 28 -12.68 -10.09 12.43
CA GLN A 28 -11.27 -9.73 12.28
C GLN A 28 -11.12 -8.72 11.16
N THR A 29 -10.19 -7.79 11.34
CA THR A 29 -9.96 -6.72 10.36
C THR A 29 -8.67 -6.92 9.59
N ILE A 30 -8.75 -6.76 8.26
CA ILE A 30 -7.62 -6.63 7.36
C ILE A 30 -7.47 -5.15 7.01
N LEU A 31 -6.33 -4.55 7.30
CA LEU A 31 -5.94 -3.21 6.87
C LEU A 31 -5.09 -3.31 5.62
N CYS A 32 -5.58 -2.80 4.49
CA CYS A 32 -4.91 -2.83 3.19
C CYS A 32 -4.25 -1.49 2.88
N LEU A 33 -2.92 -1.46 2.74
CA LEU A 33 -2.12 -0.28 2.45
C LEU A 33 -1.58 -0.38 1.01
N HIS A 34 -2.02 0.54 0.14
CA HIS A 34 -1.65 0.54 -1.28
C HIS A 34 -0.22 1.04 -1.54
N GLY A 35 0.31 0.73 -2.70
CA GLY A 35 1.59 1.22 -3.18
C GLY A 35 1.55 2.70 -3.60
N ARG A 36 2.73 3.26 -3.88
CA ARG A 36 2.86 4.63 -4.41
C ARG A 36 2.06 4.78 -5.71
N LEU A 37 1.43 5.93 -5.92
CA LEU A 37 0.57 6.27 -7.06
C LEU A 37 -0.80 5.58 -7.06
N GLY A 38 -1.06 4.62 -6.16
CA GLY A 38 -2.32 3.91 -6.04
C GLY A 38 -3.32 4.56 -5.09
N ARG A 39 -4.36 3.81 -4.77
CA ARG A 39 -5.42 4.19 -3.83
C ARG A 39 -6.11 2.95 -3.24
N GLY A 40 -7.03 3.15 -2.30
CA GLY A 40 -7.78 2.05 -1.67
C GLY A 40 -8.57 1.18 -2.65
N GLU A 41 -9.01 1.73 -3.78
CA GLU A 41 -9.72 1.01 -4.86
C GLU A 41 -8.92 -0.17 -5.43
N THR A 42 -7.58 -0.11 -5.42
CA THR A 42 -6.72 -1.21 -5.91
C THR A 42 -6.91 -2.53 -5.16
N TRP A 43 -7.55 -2.49 -4.00
CA TRP A 43 -7.86 -3.67 -3.17
C TRP A 43 -9.23 -4.28 -3.41
N THR A 44 -9.99 -3.81 -4.42
CA THR A 44 -11.36 -4.26 -4.69
C THR A 44 -11.48 -5.78 -4.86
N ASP A 45 -10.53 -6.42 -5.56
CA ASP A 45 -10.55 -7.87 -5.75
C ASP A 45 -10.33 -8.62 -4.43
N LEU A 46 -9.42 -8.13 -3.57
CA LEU A 46 -9.19 -8.68 -2.24
C LEU A 46 -10.43 -8.45 -1.34
N MET A 47 -11.03 -7.27 -1.37
CA MET A 47 -12.27 -6.98 -0.65
C MET A 47 -13.38 -7.95 -1.09
N SER A 48 -13.58 -8.13 -2.39
CA SER A 48 -14.61 -9.02 -2.95
C SER A 48 -14.41 -10.47 -2.50
N ARG A 49 -13.15 -10.92 -2.38
CA ARG A 49 -12.80 -12.28 -1.98
C ARG A 49 -13.02 -12.56 -0.49
N TYR A 50 -12.74 -11.57 0.39
CA TYR A 50 -12.65 -11.81 1.83
C TYR A 50 -13.74 -11.13 2.66
N ARG A 51 -14.57 -10.24 2.10
CA ARG A 51 -15.58 -9.45 2.83
C ARG A 51 -16.60 -10.26 3.63
N ASP A 52 -16.82 -11.52 3.26
CA ASP A 52 -17.76 -12.38 3.99
C ASP A 52 -17.17 -12.98 5.27
N ARG A 53 -15.85 -12.88 5.45
CA ARG A 53 -15.10 -13.44 6.58
C ARG A 53 -14.35 -12.38 7.39
N TYR A 54 -13.94 -11.29 6.76
CA TYR A 54 -13.12 -10.25 7.34
C TYR A 54 -13.70 -8.88 7.06
N ARG A 55 -13.65 -8.00 8.05
CA ARG A 55 -13.77 -6.57 7.77
C ARG A 55 -12.50 -6.09 7.08
N ILE A 56 -12.64 -5.42 5.94
CA ILE A 56 -11.48 -4.93 5.19
C ILE A 56 -11.57 -3.42 5.13
N ILE A 57 -10.49 -2.77 5.55
CA ILE A 57 -10.32 -1.32 5.53
C ILE A 57 -9.18 -1.00 4.59
N ALA A 58 -9.45 -0.22 3.55
CA ALA A 58 -8.47 0.24 2.59
C ALA A 58 -8.54 1.76 2.46
N PRO A 59 -7.69 2.49 3.21
CA PRO A 59 -7.59 3.93 3.07
C PRO A 59 -6.87 4.31 1.77
N ASP A 60 -7.31 5.41 1.15
CA ASP A 60 -6.43 6.21 0.32
C ASP A 60 -5.44 6.87 1.29
N GLN A 61 -4.15 6.52 1.21
CA GLN A 61 -3.15 7.07 2.13
C GLN A 61 -2.92 8.56 1.83
N ARG A 62 -2.45 9.35 2.82
CA ARG A 62 -2.17 10.77 2.58
C ARG A 62 -1.44 10.99 1.25
N GLY A 63 -1.79 12.04 0.53
CA GLY A 63 -1.20 12.36 -0.77
C GLY A 63 -1.81 11.62 -1.96
N HIS A 64 -2.73 10.66 -1.73
CA HIS A 64 -3.30 9.79 -2.76
C HIS A 64 -4.82 9.80 -2.73
N GLY A 65 -5.41 9.37 -3.86
CA GLY A 65 -6.83 9.16 -3.99
C GLY A 65 -7.67 10.39 -3.60
N LEU A 66 -8.71 10.18 -2.84
CA LEU A 66 -9.62 11.22 -2.32
C LEU A 66 -9.20 11.74 -0.94
N SER A 67 -8.07 11.27 -0.40
CA SER A 67 -7.50 11.78 0.86
C SER A 67 -6.80 13.12 0.67
N ASP A 68 -6.57 13.82 1.80
CA ASP A 68 -5.84 15.08 1.82
C ASP A 68 -4.41 14.92 1.29
N LYS A 69 -3.91 15.98 0.66
CA LYS A 69 -2.60 16.05 0.02
C LYS A 69 -1.77 17.23 0.58
N PRO A 70 -1.47 17.23 1.90
CA PRO A 70 -0.77 18.36 2.52
C PRO A 70 0.67 18.49 2.02
N ILE A 71 1.20 19.72 2.07
CA ILE A 71 2.64 19.95 2.05
C ILE A 71 3.16 19.58 3.45
N ALA A 72 3.75 18.39 3.56
CA ALA A 72 4.16 17.80 4.83
C ALA A 72 5.26 16.76 4.61
N ARG A 73 5.80 16.20 5.70
CA ARG A 73 6.63 15.01 5.64
C ARG A 73 5.78 13.78 5.26
N TYR A 74 6.39 12.90 4.45
CA TYR A 74 5.81 11.62 4.01
C TYR A 74 6.76 10.47 4.35
N ALA A 75 7.42 10.56 5.52
CA ALA A 75 8.27 9.49 6.02
C ALA A 75 7.44 8.26 6.44
N GLY A 76 8.09 7.11 6.53
CA GLY A 76 7.42 5.86 6.91
C GLY A 76 6.72 5.96 8.27
N GLU A 77 7.35 6.65 9.25
CA GLU A 77 6.79 6.87 10.59
C GLU A 77 5.52 7.73 10.56
N ASP A 78 5.52 8.82 9.77
CA ASP A 78 4.39 9.73 9.70
C ASP A 78 3.15 9.03 9.13
N MET A 79 3.36 8.26 8.03
CA MET A 79 2.28 7.51 7.37
C MET A 79 1.83 6.30 8.19
N ALA A 80 2.74 5.64 8.93
CA ALA A 80 2.39 4.58 9.86
C ALA A 80 1.57 5.10 11.05
N THR A 81 1.87 6.32 11.53
CA THR A 81 1.07 6.97 12.58
C THR A 81 -0.34 7.28 12.10
N ASP A 82 -0.54 7.65 10.83
CA ASP A 82 -1.90 7.79 10.26
C ASP A 82 -2.66 6.46 10.29
N ALA A 83 -2.00 5.38 9.87
CA ALA A 83 -2.60 4.05 9.87
C ALA A 83 -2.93 3.59 11.31
N TYR A 84 -2.05 3.84 12.27
CA TYR A 84 -2.28 3.58 13.69
C TYR A 84 -3.51 4.34 14.22
N GLU A 85 -3.57 5.65 13.99
CA GLU A 85 -4.70 6.47 14.45
C GLU A 85 -6.02 6.06 13.77
N LEU A 86 -5.98 5.66 12.49
CA LEU A 86 -7.15 5.13 11.79
C LEU A 86 -7.67 3.86 12.47
N VAL A 87 -6.79 2.88 12.74
CA VAL A 87 -7.14 1.62 13.41
C VAL A 87 -7.69 1.88 14.80
N ARG A 88 -7.07 2.80 15.56
CA ARG A 88 -7.50 3.20 16.90
C ARG A 88 -8.88 3.85 16.87
N GLN A 89 -9.11 4.80 15.97
CA GLN A 89 -10.38 5.53 15.83
C GLN A 89 -11.54 4.60 15.43
N LEU A 90 -11.26 3.61 14.57
CA LEU A 90 -12.26 2.64 14.11
C LEU A 90 -12.50 1.50 15.13
N GLY A 91 -11.72 1.44 16.22
CA GLY A 91 -11.82 0.43 17.26
C GLY A 91 -11.66 -1.01 16.74
N CYS A 92 -10.80 -1.21 15.72
CA CYS A 92 -10.70 -2.48 15.00
C CYS A 92 -9.38 -3.22 15.25
N ALA A 93 -8.58 -2.78 16.22
CA ALA A 93 -7.35 -3.48 16.62
C ALA A 93 -7.65 -4.80 17.35
N PRO A 94 -6.75 -5.81 17.26
CA PRO A 94 -5.60 -5.85 16.39
C PRO A 94 -5.96 -6.22 14.94
N VAL A 95 -5.26 -5.63 13.96
CA VAL A 95 -5.52 -5.83 12.53
C VAL A 95 -4.48 -6.76 11.87
N ILE A 96 -4.87 -7.41 10.78
CA ILE A 96 -3.95 -8.05 9.84
C ILE A 96 -3.57 -6.99 8.81
N VAL A 97 -2.31 -6.58 8.75
CA VAL A 97 -1.85 -5.59 7.78
C VAL A 97 -1.49 -6.29 6.47
N VAL A 98 -2.00 -5.78 5.36
CA VAL A 98 -1.59 -6.18 4.00
C VAL A 98 -1.05 -4.95 3.31
N GLY A 99 0.26 -4.87 3.15
CA GLY A 99 0.93 -3.72 2.56
C GLY A 99 1.63 -4.09 1.26
N HIS A 100 1.40 -3.31 0.20
CA HIS A 100 2.06 -3.47 -1.09
C HIS A 100 3.03 -2.31 -1.34
N SER A 101 4.28 -2.61 -1.72
CA SER A 101 5.27 -1.59 -2.11
C SER A 101 5.42 -0.51 -1.00
N MET A 102 5.13 0.75 -1.28
CA MET A 102 5.08 1.81 -0.25
C MET A 102 4.25 1.40 0.97
N GLY A 103 3.08 0.77 0.75
CA GLY A 103 2.24 0.28 1.84
C GLY A 103 2.88 -0.83 2.68
N ALA A 104 3.77 -1.63 2.10
CA ALA A 104 4.55 -2.62 2.83
C ALA A 104 5.59 -1.95 3.76
N ARG A 105 6.28 -0.92 3.27
CA ARG A 105 7.16 -0.09 4.12
C ARG A 105 6.39 0.52 5.28
N ILE A 106 5.24 1.13 5.01
CA ILE A 106 4.39 1.73 6.05
C ILE A 106 3.89 0.66 7.03
N GLY A 107 3.51 -0.52 6.54
CA GLY A 107 3.15 -1.68 7.35
C GLY A 107 4.27 -2.15 8.27
N ALA A 108 5.52 -2.13 7.80
CA ALA A 108 6.69 -2.47 8.63
C ALA A 108 6.89 -1.45 9.77
N TYR A 109 6.80 -0.14 9.48
CA TYR A 109 6.81 0.89 10.52
C TYR A 109 5.63 0.74 11.49
N LEU A 110 4.41 0.52 11.01
CA LEU A 110 3.23 0.30 11.85
C LEU A 110 3.44 -0.89 12.79
N THR A 111 3.94 -2.00 12.26
CA THR A 111 4.12 -3.24 13.00
C THR A 111 5.24 -3.13 14.05
N ALA A 112 6.32 -2.43 13.73
CA ALA A 112 7.45 -2.24 14.63
C ALA A 112 7.17 -1.20 15.73
N LEU A 113 6.53 -0.07 15.38
CA LEU A 113 6.28 1.03 16.31
C LEU A 113 5.02 0.82 17.18
N TYR A 114 4.02 0.11 16.65
CA TYR A 114 2.73 -0.09 17.30
C TYR A 114 2.31 -1.58 17.31
N PRO A 115 3.16 -2.49 17.85
CA PRO A 115 2.91 -3.93 17.78
C PRO A 115 1.58 -4.37 18.40
N GLN A 116 1.05 -3.60 19.37
CA GLN A 116 -0.21 -3.90 20.05
C GLN A 116 -1.45 -3.80 19.14
N VAL A 117 -1.34 -3.12 17.99
CA VAL A 117 -2.48 -2.99 17.06
C VAL A 117 -2.34 -3.91 15.84
N VAL A 118 -1.25 -4.68 15.73
CA VAL A 118 -1.00 -5.57 14.58
C VAL A 118 -0.95 -7.02 15.01
N ARG A 119 -1.84 -7.84 14.46
CA ARG A 119 -1.92 -9.28 14.67
C ARG A 119 -0.97 -10.08 13.77
N ALA A 120 -0.86 -9.64 12.50
CA ALA A 120 -0.04 -10.28 11.49
C ALA A 120 0.24 -9.29 10.35
N PHE A 121 1.26 -9.56 9.55
CA PHE A 121 1.66 -8.68 8.47
C PHE A 121 1.96 -9.46 7.18
N ALA A 122 1.29 -9.09 6.08
CA ALA A 122 1.63 -9.51 4.73
C ALA A 122 2.43 -8.39 4.05
N LEU A 123 3.73 -8.59 3.89
CA LEU A 123 4.69 -7.71 3.24
C LEU A 123 4.78 -8.09 1.77
N LEU A 124 4.22 -7.27 0.87
CA LEU A 124 4.12 -7.56 -0.55
C LEU A 124 5.08 -6.70 -1.36
N ASP A 125 6.10 -7.33 -1.90
CA ASP A 125 7.04 -6.85 -2.90
C ASP A 125 7.64 -5.46 -2.64
N CYS A 126 8.36 -5.33 -1.53
CA CYS A 126 9.05 -4.10 -1.15
C CYS A 126 10.41 -4.40 -0.52
N GLY A 127 11.46 -3.81 -1.08
CA GLY A 127 12.79 -3.83 -0.50
C GLY A 127 12.90 -2.90 0.72
N ALA A 128 13.80 -3.24 1.63
CA ALA A 128 14.05 -2.48 2.86
C ALA A 128 15.23 -1.51 2.75
N VAL A 129 16.06 -1.68 1.73
CA VAL A 129 17.22 -0.82 1.49
C VAL A 129 16.79 0.57 1.00
N GLY A 130 17.35 1.59 1.59
CA GLY A 130 17.08 2.99 1.26
C GLY A 130 18.23 3.90 1.66
N SER A 131 17.99 5.19 1.75
CA SER A 131 19.00 6.15 2.24
C SER A 131 19.33 5.83 3.70
N ALA A 132 20.63 5.72 4.01
CA ALA A 132 21.10 5.53 5.39
C ALA A 132 20.89 6.79 6.25
N ALA A 133 20.90 7.96 5.62
CA ALA A 133 20.71 9.24 6.30
C ALA A 133 19.23 9.67 6.22
N ARG A 134 18.73 10.20 7.34
CA ARG A 134 17.43 10.84 7.37
C ARG A 134 17.47 12.15 6.60
N SER A 135 16.52 12.37 5.68
CA SER A 135 16.41 13.67 5.02
C SER A 135 15.90 14.72 6.00
N GLU A 136 16.61 15.83 6.08
CA GLU A 136 16.27 17.01 6.89
C GLU A 136 15.71 18.15 6.01
N ILE A 137 15.46 17.89 4.72
CA ILE A 137 14.88 18.89 3.82
C ILE A 137 13.48 19.26 4.32
N PRO A 138 13.21 20.58 4.55
CA PRO A 138 11.88 21.04 4.92
C PRO A 138 10.85 20.69 3.83
N PRO A 139 9.60 20.34 4.19
CA PRO A 139 8.55 19.99 3.23
C PRO A 139 8.36 21.01 2.11
N GLU A 140 8.49 22.29 2.41
CA GLU A 140 8.30 23.41 1.47
C GLU A 140 9.42 23.50 0.41
N GLN A 141 10.54 22.80 0.63
CA GLN A 141 11.68 22.74 -0.30
C GLN A 141 11.64 21.48 -1.20
N ILE A 142 10.70 20.58 -0.97
CA ILE A 142 10.51 19.40 -1.84
C ILE A 142 10.03 19.86 -3.21
N PRO A 143 10.58 19.32 -4.31
CA PRO A 143 10.11 19.63 -5.65
C PRO A 143 8.61 19.32 -5.80
N PRO A 144 7.84 20.20 -6.49
CA PRO A 144 6.40 19.98 -6.68
C PRO A 144 6.08 18.83 -7.63
N ILE A 145 7.07 18.36 -8.39
CA ILE A 145 6.95 17.24 -9.34
C ILE A 145 8.12 16.31 -9.15
N ASP A 146 7.83 15.03 -8.98
CA ASP A 146 8.84 13.98 -8.88
C ASP A 146 9.39 13.56 -10.25
N GLU A 147 10.55 12.88 -10.24
CA GLU A 147 11.21 12.44 -11.45
C GLU A 147 10.42 11.35 -12.22
N LEU A 148 9.66 10.52 -11.52
CA LEU A 148 8.91 9.42 -12.14
C LEU A 148 7.76 9.95 -13.00
N THR A 149 7.06 11.00 -12.54
CA THR A 149 5.89 11.55 -13.23
C THR A 149 6.19 12.85 -14.00
N ARG A 150 7.44 13.29 -14.03
CA ARG A 150 7.87 14.53 -14.70
C ARG A 150 7.44 14.57 -16.16
N ASP A 151 7.62 13.46 -16.87
CA ASP A 151 7.38 13.36 -18.31
C ASP A 151 5.97 12.81 -18.63
N TRP A 152 5.10 12.77 -17.64
CA TRP A 152 3.70 12.40 -17.86
C TRP A 152 2.92 13.62 -18.36
N HIS A 153 2.35 13.50 -19.55
CA HIS A 153 1.63 14.59 -20.23
C HIS A 153 0.17 14.65 -19.72
N THR A 154 -0.01 15.02 -18.46
CA THR A 154 -1.34 15.21 -17.87
C THR A 154 -1.70 16.72 -17.77
N PRO A 155 -2.99 17.09 -17.86
CA PRO A 155 -4.13 16.17 -18.07
C PRO A 155 -4.15 15.55 -19.47
N TYR A 156 -4.57 14.29 -19.57
CA TYR A 156 -4.81 13.65 -20.86
C TYR A 156 -6.09 14.21 -21.48
N PRO A 157 -6.12 14.50 -22.81
CA PRO A 157 -7.29 15.09 -23.43
C PRO A 157 -8.53 14.20 -23.41
N THR A 158 -8.34 12.87 -23.38
CA THR A 158 -9.42 11.86 -23.30
C THR A 158 -8.99 10.68 -22.45
N TYR A 159 -9.96 9.89 -21.98
CA TYR A 159 -9.70 8.62 -21.30
C TYR A 159 -8.90 7.65 -22.19
N ASP A 160 -9.24 7.58 -23.49
CA ASP A 160 -8.53 6.70 -24.43
C ASP A 160 -7.07 7.11 -24.63
N ALA A 161 -6.77 8.41 -24.59
CA ALA A 161 -5.38 8.89 -24.64
C ALA A 161 -4.58 8.44 -23.39
N ALA A 162 -5.18 8.52 -22.20
CA ALA A 162 -4.59 8.00 -20.98
C ALA A 162 -4.36 6.47 -21.06
N LEU A 163 -5.38 5.74 -21.50
CA LEU A 163 -5.30 4.27 -21.66
C LEU A 163 -4.18 3.87 -22.62
N GLN A 164 -4.08 4.52 -23.78
CA GLN A 164 -3.04 4.24 -24.78
C GLN A 164 -1.62 4.52 -24.26
N ASP A 165 -1.41 5.65 -23.57
CA ASP A 165 -0.11 5.98 -22.98
C ASP A 165 0.29 4.97 -21.89
N LEU A 166 -0.63 4.61 -20.99
CA LEU A 166 -0.38 3.63 -19.95
C LEU A 166 -0.08 2.23 -20.51
N GLN A 167 -0.79 1.80 -21.57
CA GLN A 167 -0.56 0.51 -22.23
C GLN A 167 0.82 0.40 -22.90
N GLN A 168 1.40 1.52 -23.33
CA GLN A 168 2.76 1.53 -23.89
C GLN A 168 3.84 1.37 -22.83
N ARG A 169 3.54 1.70 -21.58
CA ARG A 169 4.52 1.75 -20.47
C ARG A 169 4.42 0.59 -19.50
N LEU A 170 3.24 -0.02 -19.37
CA LEU A 170 2.90 -0.91 -18.25
C LEU A 170 2.25 -2.22 -18.73
N ARG A 171 2.37 -3.26 -17.91
CA ARG A 171 1.56 -4.48 -18.03
C ARG A 171 0.09 -4.17 -17.70
N ALA A 172 -0.82 -5.07 -18.10
CA ALA A 172 -2.27 -4.89 -17.93
C ALA A 172 -2.69 -4.57 -16.48
N THR A 173 -2.08 -5.23 -15.50
CA THR A 173 -2.33 -4.99 -14.07
C THR A 173 -1.89 -3.60 -13.62
N GLY A 174 -0.73 -3.14 -14.10
CA GLY A 174 -0.25 -1.77 -13.89
C GLY A 174 -1.16 -0.74 -14.57
N VAL A 175 -1.63 -1.00 -15.79
CA VAL A 175 -2.60 -0.14 -16.48
C VAL A 175 -3.85 0.04 -15.62
N ARG A 176 -4.47 -1.05 -15.13
CA ARG A 176 -5.64 -1.00 -14.25
C ARG A 176 -5.36 -0.18 -12.98
N TYR A 177 -4.21 -0.41 -12.34
CA TYR A 177 -3.79 0.30 -11.13
C TYR A 177 -3.81 1.82 -11.28
N PHE A 178 -3.35 2.33 -12.42
CA PHE A 178 -3.34 3.75 -12.73
C PHE A 178 -4.71 4.26 -13.18
N LEU A 179 -5.46 3.49 -13.98
CA LEU A 179 -6.81 3.85 -14.40
C LEU A 179 -7.75 4.02 -13.20
N ASP A 180 -7.60 3.21 -12.14
CA ASP A 180 -8.35 3.35 -10.90
C ASP A 180 -8.09 4.69 -10.18
N SER A 181 -6.99 5.38 -10.51
CA SER A 181 -6.63 6.70 -9.98
C SER A 181 -6.94 7.86 -10.94
N LEU A 182 -7.46 7.61 -12.14
CA LEU A 182 -7.87 8.66 -13.06
C LEU A 182 -9.16 9.33 -12.61
N TYR A 183 -9.25 10.64 -12.83
CA TYR A 183 -10.47 11.42 -12.67
C TYR A 183 -10.60 12.49 -13.76
N GLU A 184 -11.83 12.85 -14.09
CA GLU A 184 -12.14 13.85 -15.08
C GLU A 184 -12.00 15.27 -14.49
N THR A 185 -11.41 16.17 -15.25
CA THR A 185 -11.24 17.58 -14.95
C THR A 185 -11.81 18.41 -16.12
N VAL A 186 -11.86 19.72 -15.98
CA VAL A 186 -12.29 20.63 -17.06
C VAL A 186 -11.33 20.60 -18.27
N ASP A 187 -10.08 20.21 -18.05
CA ASP A 187 -9.03 20.17 -19.07
C ASP A 187 -8.73 18.74 -19.58
N GLY A 188 -9.48 17.72 -19.12
CA GLY A 188 -9.29 16.32 -19.48
C GLY A 188 -9.15 15.40 -18.26
N TYR A 189 -8.28 14.40 -18.33
CA TYR A 189 -8.11 13.38 -17.30
C TYR A 189 -6.77 13.52 -16.58
N ASP A 190 -6.78 13.59 -15.26
CA ASP A 190 -5.58 13.64 -14.42
C ASP A 190 -5.65 12.56 -13.32
N PHE A 191 -4.58 12.41 -12.54
CA PHE A 191 -4.48 11.41 -11.48
C PHE A 191 -4.81 11.97 -10.11
N LEU A 192 -5.45 11.16 -9.28
CA LEU A 192 -5.85 11.50 -7.92
C LEU A 192 -4.69 11.59 -6.92
N PHE A 193 -3.46 11.24 -7.28
CA PHE A 193 -2.30 11.43 -6.41
C PHE A 193 -1.68 12.83 -6.58
N SER A 194 -1.05 13.34 -5.54
CA SER A 194 -0.26 14.58 -5.61
C SER A 194 1.17 14.28 -6.06
N ARG A 195 1.64 14.94 -7.13
CA ARG A 195 3.04 14.81 -7.59
C ARG A 195 4.04 15.26 -6.54
N TYR A 196 3.70 16.31 -5.78
CA TYR A 196 4.47 16.71 -4.60
C TYR A 196 4.58 15.55 -3.59
N SER A 197 3.47 14.89 -3.26
CA SER A 197 3.48 13.77 -2.31
C SER A 197 4.37 12.62 -2.79
N ILE A 198 4.39 12.34 -4.10
CA ILE A 198 5.25 11.31 -4.67
C ILE A 198 6.74 11.68 -4.53
N ALA A 199 7.09 12.95 -4.76
CA ALA A 199 8.44 13.47 -4.54
C ALA A 199 8.83 13.39 -3.04
N ALA A 200 7.94 13.81 -2.15
CA ALA A 200 8.17 13.77 -0.71
C ALA A 200 8.33 12.34 -0.17
N ILE A 201 7.52 11.38 -0.66
CA ILE A 201 7.66 9.96 -0.31
C ILE A 201 9.03 9.42 -0.70
N LYS A 202 9.57 9.82 -1.87
CA LYS A 202 10.90 9.43 -2.32
C LYS A 202 11.98 10.07 -1.46
N GLU A 203 11.89 11.37 -1.21
CA GLU A 203 12.87 12.13 -0.44
C GLU A 203 13.00 11.63 1.00
N TYR A 204 11.87 11.34 1.67
CA TYR A 204 11.85 10.85 3.03
C TYR A 204 11.93 9.31 3.14
N ALA A 205 12.20 8.61 2.04
CA ALA A 205 12.42 7.17 2.08
C ALA A 205 13.78 6.85 2.70
N GLN A 206 13.78 6.12 3.80
CA GLN A 206 14.98 5.67 4.50
C GLN A 206 15.13 4.16 4.37
N ASP A 207 16.34 3.66 4.67
CA ASP A 207 16.55 2.27 5.01
C ASP A 207 15.73 1.91 6.26
N TRP A 208 14.97 0.82 6.16
CA TRP A 208 14.14 0.33 7.25
C TRP A 208 14.44 -1.13 7.64
N CYS A 209 15.60 -1.66 7.19
CA CYS A 209 16.07 -3.00 7.56
C CYS A 209 16.11 -3.19 9.09
N HIS A 210 16.45 -2.13 9.82
CA HIS A 210 16.53 -2.13 11.29
C HIS A 210 15.20 -2.39 11.99
N LEU A 211 14.06 -2.26 11.30
CA LEU A 211 12.72 -2.55 11.85
C LEU A 211 12.38 -4.05 11.78
N LEU A 212 12.94 -4.79 10.81
CA LEU A 212 12.58 -6.19 10.58
C LEU A 212 12.75 -7.07 11.83
N PRO A 213 13.85 -6.98 12.62
CA PRO A 213 14.00 -7.73 13.87
C PRO A 213 13.03 -7.32 14.98
N GLN A 214 12.40 -6.14 14.86
CA GLN A 214 11.45 -5.61 15.86
C GLN A 214 10.03 -6.14 15.63
N ILE A 215 9.74 -6.73 14.46
CA ILE A 215 8.44 -7.31 14.14
C ILE A 215 8.23 -8.58 14.95
N GLN A 216 7.19 -8.58 15.80
CA GLN A 216 6.92 -9.69 16.73
C GLN A 216 5.77 -10.60 16.26
N CYS A 217 4.96 -10.18 15.29
CA CYS A 217 3.85 -10.96 14.77
C CYS A 217 4.29 -11.84 13.58
N PRO A 218 3.47 -12.86 13.20
CA PRO A 218 3.69 -13.62 11.98
C PRO A 218 3.73 -12.75 10.73
N VAL A 219 4.69 -13.01 9.83
CA VAL A 219 4.83 -12.29 8.55
C VAL A 219 4.72 -13.25 7.37
N LEU A 220 3.88 -12.91 6.42
CA LEU A 220 3.92 -13.47 5.07
C LEU A 220 4.72 -12.50 4.18
N PHE A 221 5.96 -12.86 3.86
CA PHE A 221 6.81 -12.05 3.00
C PHE A 221 6.73 -12.56 1.56
N VAL A 222 6.19 -11.73 0.66
CA VAL A 222 5.93 -12.07 -0.74
C VAL A 222 6.80 -11.25 -1.66
N ARG A 223 7.47 -11.93 -2.59
CA ARG A 223 8.25 -11.32 -3.67
C ARG A 223 7.66 -11.71 -5.03
N ALA A 224 7.61 -10.79 -5.97
CA ALA A 224 7.37 -11.11 -7.38
C ALA A 224 8.65 -11.67 -8.02
N ALA A 225 8.54 -12.74 -8.79
CA ALA A 225 9.72 -13.38 -9.39
C ALA A 225 10.47 -12.45 -10.35
N GLU A 226 9.77 -11.54 -11.01
CA GLU A 226 10.31 -10.55 -11.96
C GLU A 226 10.31 -9.12 -11.36
N SER A 227 10.33 -9.00 -10.02
CA SER A 227 10.25 -7.71 -9.33
C SER A 227 11.40 -6.77 -9.71
N TRP A 228 11.03 -5.57 -10.07
CA TRP A 228 11.95 -4.43 -10.20
C TRP A 228 12.12 -3.65 -8.88
N ALA A 229 11.24 -3.87 -7.90
CA ALA A 229 11.19 -3.15 -6.63
C ALA A 229 11.88 -3.90 -5.48
N LEU A 230 12.08 -5.22 -5.63
CA LEU A 230 12.71 -6.09 -4.63
C LEU A 230 13.59 -7.12 -5.32
N ALA A 231 14.89 -6.89 -5.32
CA ALA A 231 15.86 -7.85 -5.82
C ALA A 231 15.86 -9.14 -4.98
N ARG A 232 16.13 -10.30 -5.60
CA ARG A 232 16.19 -11.59 -4.89
C ARG A 232 17.23 -11.56 -3.76
N GLU A 233 18.40 -11.02 -4.04
CA GLU A 233 19.50 -10.91 -3.09
C GLU A 233 19.15 -10.05 -1.86
N GLU A 234 18.30 -9.04 -2.07
CA GLU A 234 17.78 -8.20 -0.99
C GLU A 234 16.75 -8.98 -0.15
N ALA A 235 15.81 -9.66 -0.80
CA ALA A 235 14.84 -10.52 -0.12
C ALA A 235 15.54 -11.60 0.72
N ASP A 236 16.63 -12.20 0.19
CA ASP A 236 17.44 -13.20 0.88
C ASP A 236 18.13 -12.64 2.14
N LYS A 237 18.48 -11.35 2.14
CA LYS A 237 19.01 -10.65 3.33
C LYS A 237 17.92 -10.25 4.33
N MET A 238 16.72 -9.93 3.86
CA MET A 238 15.60 -9.53 4.71
C MET A 238 14.97 -10.70 5.46
N LYS A 239 14.79 -11.85 4.80
CA LYS A 239 14.13 -13.04 5.39
C LYS A 239 14.64 -13.43 6.78
N PRO A 240 15.96 -13.60 6.99
CA PRO A 240 16.47 -14.04 8.28
C PRO A 240 16.34 -13.00 9.39
N LEU A 241 16.04 -11.74 9.06
CA LEU A 241 15.80 -10.67 10.03
C LEU A 241 14.40 -10.73 10.64
N ILE A 242 13.45 -11.42 10.00
CA ILE A 242 12.05 -11.52 10.42
C ILE A 242 11.89 -12.82 11.23
N LYS A 243 11.51 -12.71 12.50
CA LYS A 243 11.47 -13.82 13.46
C LYS A 243 10.51 -14.95 13.06
N ASP A 244 9.28 -14.62 12.63
CA ASP A 244 8.27 -15.59 12.16
C ASP A 244 7.91 -15.24 10.71
N CYS A 245 8.74 -15.70 9.77
CA CYS A 245 8.65 -15.40 8.35
C CYS A 245 8.20 -16.62 7.54
N THR A 246 7.07 -16.50 6.88
CA THR A 246 6.68 -17.37 5.76
C THR A 246 7.01 -16.64 4.47
N TYR A 247 7.94 -17.17 3.67
CA TYR A 247 8.33 -16.56 2.40
C TYR A 247 7.62 -17.20 1.21
N LEU A 248 7.17 -16.37 0.29
CA LEU A 248 6.55 -16.77 -0.99
C LEU A 248 7.18 -15.98 -2.13
N GLU A 249 7.57 -16.67 -3.19
CA GLU A 249 7.89 -16.04 -4.47
C GLU A 249 6.80 -16.41 -5.47
N VAL A 250 6.18 -15.38 -6.08
CA VAL A 250 5.08 -15.52 -7.05
C VAL A 250 5.66 -15.46 -8.47
N SER A 251 5.52 -16.55 -9.23
CA SER A 251 6.01 -16.63 -10.61
C SER A 251 5.13 -15.79 -11.55
N ASN A 252 5.66 -15.46 -12.74
CA ASN A 252 4.94 -14.65 -13.74
C ASN A 252 4.34 -13.36 -13.16
N SER A 253 5.04 -12.76 -12.20
CA SER A 253 4.63 -11.56 -11.50
C SER A 253 5.78 -10.56 -11.49
N ASP A 254 5.47 -9.31 -11.77
CA ASP A 254 6.40 -8.20 -11.86
C ASP A 254 6.48 -7.41 -10.53
N HIS A 255 5.39 -6.76 -10.13
CA HIS A 255 5.33 -5.99 -8.88
C HIS A 255 3.97 -6.16 -8.18
N MET A 256 2.90 -6.32 -8.95
CA MET A 256 1.53 -6.42 -8.45
C MET A 256 1.18 -7.88 -8.10
N VAL A 257 1.92 -8.49 -7.18
CA VAL A 257 1.89 -9.94 -6.87
C VAL A 257 0.50 -10.53 -6.73
N TYR A 258 -0.44 -9.79 -6.11
CA TYR A 258 -1.82 -10.21 -5.87
C TYR A 258 -2.72 -10.10 -7.11
N ALA A 259 -2.33 -9.30 -8.11
CA ALA A 259 -3.07 -9.04 -9.33
C ALA A 259 -2.44 -9.73 -10.55
N ASP A 260 -1.10 -9.83 -10.62
CA ASP A 260 -0.37 -10.42 -11.73
C ASP A 260 -0.60 -11.94 -11.80
N ASN A 261 -0.52 -12.63 -10.66
CA ASN A 261 -0.75 -14.08 -10.58
C ASN A 261 -1.56 -14.44 -9.34
N PRO A 262 -2.88 -14.14 -9.34
CA PRO A 262 -3.76 -14.43 -8.21
C PRO A 262 -3.88 -15.93 -7.90
N ALA A 263 -3.67 -16.80 -8.89
CA ALA A 263 -3.74 -18.24 -8.70
C ALA A 263 -2.60 -18.77 -7.82
N GLU A 264 -1.45 -18.15 -7.86
CA GLU A 264 -0.30 -18.53 -7.03
C GLU A 264 -0.22 -17.71 -5.72
N PHE A 265 -0.73 -16.49 -5.72
CA PHE A 265 -0.74 -15.63 -4.53
C PHE A 265 -1.81 -16.05 -3.50
N TYR A 266 -3.07 -16.19 -3.89
CA TYR A 266 -4.16 -16.36 -2.92
C TYR A 266 -4.13 -17.68 -2.12
N PRO A 267 -3.81 -18.87 -2.67
CA PRO A 267 -3.79 -20.09 -1.84
C PRO A 267 -2.79 -20.05 -0.67
N PRO A 268 -1.53 -19.57 -0.81
CA PRO A 268 -0.64 -19.35 0.32
C PRO A 268 -1.14 -18.27 1.29
N PHE A 269 -1.75 -17.19 0.78
CA PHE A 269 -2.35 -16.15 1.61
C PHE A 269 -3.54 -16.70 2.43
N ASP A 270 -4.40 -17.55 1.84
CA ASP A 270 -5.48 -18.25 2.55
C ASP A 270 -4.92 -19.13 3.69
N ARG A 271 -3.84 -19.89 3.43
CA ARG A 271 -3.18 -20.71 4.48
C ARG A 271 -2.59 -19.84 5.59
N PHE A 272 -2.00 -18.71 5.24
CA PHE A 272 -1.50 -17.73 6.23
C PHE A 272 -2.62 -17.23 7.12
N LEU A 273 -3.76 -16.80 6.55
CA LEU A 273 -4.93 -16.35 7.31
C LEU A 273 -5.53 -17.47 8.18
N GLN A 274 -5.58 -18.72 7.69
CA GLN A 274 -6.05 -19.87 8.46
C GLN A 274 -5.18 -20.15 9.69
N ARG A 275 -3.84 -20.16 9.53
CA ARG A 275 -2.89 -20.32 10.65
C ARG A 275 -3.14 -19.32 11.79
N LEU A 276 -3.56 -18.09 11.47
CA LEU A 276 -3.86 -17.07 12.48
C LEU A 276 -5.14 -17.38 13.28
N ASN A 277 -6.03 -18.21 12.77
CA ASN A 277 -7.30 -18.56 13.42
C ASN A 277 -7.17 -19.82 14.29
N ASP A 278 -6.16 -20.66 14.01
CA ASP A 278 -5.93 -21.93 14.70
C ASP A 278 -5.03 -21.80 15.94
N GLY A 279 -4.40 -20.65 16.15
CA GLY A 279 -3.50 -20.29 17.27
C GLY A 279 -4.02 -19.14 18.09
#